data_b1938e6a50f1f754ed7bf08343e08bf6
#
_entry.id   b1938e6a50f1f754ed7bf08343e08bf6
#
_cell.length_a   1.000
_cell.length_b   1.000
_cell.length_c   1.000
_cell.angle_alpha   90.00
_cell.angle_beta   90.00
_cell.angle_gamma   90.00
#
_symmetry.space_group_name_H-M   'P 1'
#
loop_
_entity.id
_entity.type
_entity.pdbx_description
1 polymer ?
#
loop_
_entity_poly.entity_id
_entity_poly.type
_entity_poly.pdbx_seq_one_letter_code
_entity_poly.pdbx_strand_id
1 'polypeptide(L)'
;WVHFHAWPDKRVMPCCIADSELPVAEIREDESIIQMMNSEDYKTMRLEMMRDEPVAACKRCYDLELMGEWTMRQSHNKRRGLDYVDYIADVTNDDGSLKEFQMKYMDIRFSNICNMKCRSCGPSCSSLWSQEFLKERGAEVFEEYFPKSKGKIVINNNDDMTLMSKLKPYLDDVTEVYFAGGEI
;
A
#
# COMPACT_ATOMS: atom_id res chain seq x y z
N TRP A 1 11.25 -1.25 1.96
CA TRP A 1 12.21 -2.29 1.54
C TRP A 1 11.59 -3.69 1.54
N VAL A 2 10.85 -4.09 2.56
CA VAL A 2 10.38 -5.49 2.73
C VAL A 2 8.86 -5.63 2.81
N HIS A 3 8.14 -4.56 2.60
CA HIS A 3 6.68 -4.49 2.70
C HIS A 3 6.07 -4.23 1.31
N PHE A 4 5.04 -4.99 0.98
CA PHE A 4 4.19 -4.74 -0.19
C PHE A 4 2.75 -4.54 0.27
N HIS A 5 2.20 -3.34 0.01
CA HIS A 5 0.84 -2.99 0.38
C HIS A 5 0.07 -2.52 -0.87
N ALA A 6 -1.00 -3.21 -1.21
CA ALA A 6 -1.81 -2.94 -2.38
C ALA A 6 -3.30 -2.74 -2.04
N TRP A 7 -3.91 -1.75 -2.68
CA TRP A 7 -5.33 -1.42 -2.57
C TRP A 7 -6.16 -2.01 -3.73
N PRO A 8 -7.49 -2.13 -3.58
CA PRO A 8 -8.36 -2.68 -4.64
C PRO A 8 -8.31 -1.88 -5.95
N ASP A 9 -8.04 -0.59 -5.87
CA ASP A 9 -7.95 0.33 -7.00
C ASP A 9 -6.55 0.39 -7.65
N LYS A 10 -5.73 -0.63 -7.40
CA LYS A 10 -4.37 -0.80 -7.93
C LYS A 10 -3.30 0.14 -7.36
N ARG A 11 -3.64 1.03 -6.41
CA ARG A 11 -2.63 1.83 -5.72
C ARG A 11 -1.74 0.94 -4.85
N VAL A 12 -0.45 1.22 -4.88
CA VAL A 12 0.55 0.63 -3.99
C VAL A 12 1.02 1.70 -3.02
N MET A 13 0.95 1.39 -1.73
CA MET A 13 1.24 2.32 -0.64
C MET A 13 2.50 1.87 0.12
N PRO A 14 3.25 2.77 0.75
CA PRO A 14 4.41 2.38 1.55
C PRO A 14 4.03 1.60 2.80
N CYS A 15 2.85 1.83 3.37
CA CYS A 15 2.29 1.04 4.48
C CYS A 15 0.77 1.31 4.64
N CYS A 16 0.11 0.55 5.52
CA CYS A 16 -1.35 0.60 5.72
C CYS A 16 -1.88 1.90 6.34
N ILE A 17 -1.04 2.72 6.95
CA ILE A 17 -1.43 4.01 7.58
C ILE A 17 -0.80 5.23 6.88
N ALA A 18 -0.12 5.02 5.77
CA ALA A 18 0.37 6.10 4.94
C ALA A 18 -0.79 6.96 4.41
N ASP A 19 -0.48 8.19 4.03
CA ASP A 19 -1.47 9.06 3.41
C ASP A 19 -1.97 8.42 2.12
N SER A 20 -3.27 8.16 2.05
CA SER A 20 -3.91 7.47 0.92
C SER A 20 -3.88 8.27 -0.38
N GLU A 21 -3.65 9.57 -0.30
CA GLU A 21 -3.52 10.44 -1.46
C GLU A 21 -2.10 10.46 -2.06
N LEU A 22 -1.14 9.80 -1.39
CA LEU A 22 0.26 9.72 -1.78
C LEU A 22 0.69 8.27 -2.06
N PRO A 23 0.13 7.60 -3.08
CA PRO A 23 0.60 6.28 -3.50
C PRO A 23 2.01 6.38 -4.06
N VAL A 24 2.80 5.34 -3.86
CA VAL A 24 4.21 5.28 -4.32
C VAL A 24 4.39 4.44 -5.59
N ALA A 25 3.36 3.70 -5.99
CA ALA A 25 3.30 2.98 -7.25
C ALA A 25 1.86 2.62 -7.61
N GLU A 26 1.67 2.03 -8.79
CA GLU A 26 0.41 1.46 -9.25
C GLU A 26 0.67 0.07 -9.84
N ILE A 27 -0.24 -0.89 -9.59
CA ILE A 27 -0.16 -2.22 -10.18
C ILE A 27 -0.46 -2.12 -11.69
N ARG A 28 0.53 -2.46 -12.51
CA ARG A 28 0.42 -2.51 -13.97
C ARG A 28 0.64 -3.92 -14.48
N GLU A 29 -0.04 -4.28 -15.55
CA GLU A 29 0.02 -5.63 -16.12
C GLU A 29 1.39 -5.98 -16.68
N ASP A 30 2.06 -5.01 -17.28
CA ASP A 30 3.37 -5.12 -17.94
C ASP A 30 4.56 -4.99 -17.00
N GLU A 31 4.36 -4.66 -15.72
CA GLU A 31 5.43 -4.49 -14.74
C GLU A 31 5.49 -5.66 -13.74
N SER A 32 6.70 -6.07 -13.39
CA SER A 32 6.97 -6.99 -12.28
C SER A 32 6.89 -6.25 -10.92
N ILE A 33 6.80 -7.01 -9.83
CA ILE A 33 6.80 -6.42 -8.47
C ILE A 33 8.06 -5.61 -8.21
N ILE A 34 9.24 -6.09 -8.59
CA ILE A 34 10.50 -5.33 -8.38
C ILE A 34 10.53 -4.03 -9.20
N GLN A 35 9.93 -3.99 -10.38
CA GLN A 35 9.81 -2.76 -11.16
C GLN A 35 8.89 -1.75 -10.46
N MET A 36 7.73 -2.20 -9.94
CA MET A 36 6.83 -1.36 -9.15
C MET A 36 7.51 -0.83 -7.88
N MET A 37 8.27 -1.70 -7.17
CA MET A 37 9.06 -1.32 -6.01
C MET A 37 10.21 -0.35 -6.34
N ASN A 38 10.57 -0.21 -7.61
CA ASN A 38 11.56 0.72 -8.13
C ASN A 38 10.94 1.90 -8.90
N SER A 39 9.65 2.22 -8.66
CA SER A 39 9.06 3.47 -9.14
C SER A 39 9.84 4.69 -8.62
N GLU A 40 9.74 5.81 -9.33
CA GLU A 40 10.44 7.04 -8.93
C GLU A 40 10.04 7.51 -7.52
N ASP A 41 8.76 7.38 -7.16
CA ASP A 41 8.26 7.73 -5.83
C ASP A 41 8.86 6.83 -4.74
N TYR A 42 8.97 5.52 -5.00
CA TYR A 42 9.64 4.62 -4.05
C TYR A 42 11.13 4.89 -3.91
N LYS A 43 11.83 5.21 -5.01
CA LYS A 43 13.25 5.58 -4.98
C LYS A 43 13.47 6.86 -4.16
N THR A 44 12.68 7.90 -4.46
CA THR A 44 12.72 9.17 -3.73
C THR A 44 12.48 8.95 -2.24
N MET A 45 11.41 8.23 -1.88
CA MET A 45 11.06 7.93 -0.50
C MET A 45 12.21 7.21 0.26
N ARG A 46 12.89 6.25 -0.39
CA ARG A 46 14.02 5.56 0.24
C ARG A 46 15.20 6.48 0.45
N LEU A 47 15.53 7.34 -0.52
CA LEU A 47 16.59 8.32 -0.38
C LEU A 47 16.32 9.33 0.73
N GLU A 48 15.07 9.81 0.86
CA GLU A 48 14.65 10.66 1.98
C GLU A 48 14.87 9.94 3.33
N MET A 49 14.38 8.68 3.44
CA MET A 49 14.57 7.88 4.67
C MET A 49 16.05 7.63 5.00
N MET A 50 16.89 7.38 4.00
CA MET A 50 18.33 7.14 4.20
C MET A 50 19.09 8.41 4.62
N ARG A 51 18.55 9.59 4.32
CA ARG A 51 19.08 10.91 4.73
C ARG A 51 18.47 11.43 6.03
N ASP A 52 17.63 10.63 6.68
CA ASP A 52 16.85 11.06 7.86
C ASP A 52 15.92 12.25 7.56
N GLU A 53 15.45 12.35 6.32
CA GLU A 53 14.52 13.38 5.87
C GLU A 53 13.06 12.86 6.03
N PRO A 54 12.11 13.75 6.41
CA PRO A 54 10.73 13.32 6.61
C PRO A 54 10.03 13.02 5.28
N VAL A 55 9.49 11.82 5.15
CA VAL A 55 8.69 11.37 4.00
C VAL A 55 7.25 11.86 4.14
N ALA A 56 6.73 12.57 3.13
CA ALA A 56 5.38 13.14 3.17
C ALA A 56 4.29 12.10 3.45
N ALA A 57 4.33 10.93 2.80
CA ALA A 57 3.37 9.84 3.01
C ALA A 57 3.38 9.28 4.43
N CYS A 58 4.46 9.49 5.21
CA CYS A 58 4.63 9.02 6.59
C CYS A 58 4.29 10.09 7.65
N LYS A 59 3.81 11.26 7.24
CA LYS A 59 3.55 12.42 8.09
C LYS A 59 2.78 12.07 9.36
N ARG A 60 1.76 11.22 9.25
CA ARG A 60 0.95 10.81 10.41
C ARG A 60 1.77 10.18 11.53
N CYS A 61 2.74 9.34 11.19
CA CYS A 61 3.62 8.73 12.20
C CYS A 61 4.53 9.77 12.83
N TYR A 62 5.14 10.63 12.03
CA TYR A 62 6.02 11.69 12.55
C TYR A 62 5.29 12.65 13.48
N ASP A 63 4.08 13.08 13.12
CA ASP A 63 3.27 13.96 13.98
C ASP A 63 2.96 13.31 15.33
N LEU A 64 2.59 12.02 15.34
CA LEU A 64 2.33 11.29 16.58
C LEU A 64 3.60 11.07 17.42
N GLU A 65 4.72 10.79 16.77
CA GLU A 65 6.02 10.62 17.45
C GLU A 65 6.51 11.92 18.09
N LEU A 66 6.25 13.08 17.45
CA LEU A 66 6.51 14.40 18.03
C LEU A 66 5.66 14.67 19.28
N MET A 67 4.48 14.05 19.40
CA MET A 67 3.62 14.10 20.59
C MET A 67 4.01 13.07 21.66
N GLY A 68 5.04 12.26 21.41
CA GLY A 68 5.49 11.21 22.33
C GLY A 68 4.70 9.89 22.21
N GLU A 69 3.86 9.74 21.18
CA GLU A 69 3.06 8.56 20.97
C GLU A 69 3.86 7.45 20.25
N TRP A 70 3.58 6.20 20.61
CA TRP A 70 4.16 5.02 19.95
C TRP A 70 3.44 4.70 18.64
N THR A 71 4.18 4.62 17.54
CA THR A 71 3.59 4.49 16.20
C THR A 71 3.77 3.09 15.59
N MET A 72 2.99 2.83 14.51
CA MET A 72 3.14 1.63 13.68
C MET A 72 4.56 1.55 13.07
N ARG A 73 5.12 2.67 12.63
CA ARG A 73 6.48 2.76 12.08
C ARG A 73 7.51 2.25 13.09
N GLN A 74 7.46 2.76 14.32
CA GLN A 74 8.35 2.32 15.41
C GLN A 74 8.10 0.84 15.77
N SER A 75 6.84 0.40 15.80
CA SER A 75 6.49 -0.99 16.06
C SER A 75 7.07 -1.94 15.02
N HIS A 76 6.97 -1.62 13.74
CA HIS A 76 7.55 -2.41 12.66
C HIS A 76 9.07 -2.40 12.70
N ASN A 77 9.70 -1.23 12.91
CA ASN A 77 11.15 -1.12 13.02
C ASN A 77 11.68 -1.95 14.20
N LYS A 78 11.02 -1.87 15.38
CA LYS A 78 11.41 -2.67 16.54
C LYS A 78 11.26 -4.18 16.30
N ARG A 79 10.18 -4.59 15.63
CA ARG A 79 9.88 -6.00 15.39
C ARG A 79 10.87 -6.63 14.39
N ARG A 80 11.35 -5.85 13.43
CA ARG A 80 12.28 -6.30 12.39
C ARG A 80 13.74 -6.00 12.71
N GLY A 81 13.99 -5.22 13.77
CA GLY A 81 15.29 -5.02 14.39
C GLY A 81 16.38 -4.44 13.50
N LEU A 82 17.59 -4.46 14.05
CA LEU A 82 18.83 -4.03 13.38
C LEU A 82 19.26 -4.96 12.24
N ASP A 83 18.72 -6.19 12.19
CA ASP A 83 19.04 -7.18 11.15
C ASP A 83 18.75 -6.71 9.74
N TYR A 84 17.90 -5.65 9.61
CA TYR A 84 17.54 -5.07 8.31
C TYR A 84 18.41 -3.88 7.89
N VAL A 85 19.20 -3.30 8.78
CA VAL A 85 20.04 -2.13 8.42
C VAL A 85 21.10 -2.56 7.41
N ASP A 86 21.78 -3.67 7.68
CA ASP A 86 22.78 -4.21 6.76
C ASP A 86 22.14 -4.64 5.43
N TYR A 87 21.00 -5.35 5.50
CA TYR A 87 20.24 -5.70 4.31
C TYR A 87 19.86 -4.48 3.47
N ILE A 88 19.33 -3.42 4.10
CA ILE A 88 18.95 -2.19 3.40
C ILE A 88 20.15 -1.56 2.69
N ALA A 89 21.30 -1.49 3.34
CA ALA A 89 22.53 -0.96 2.76
C ALA A 89 23.00 -1.80 1.56
N ASP A 90 22.93 -3.13 1.68
CA ASP A 90 23.38 -4.04 0.64
C ASP A 90 22.49 -4.03 -0.60
N VAL A 91 21.16 -3.91 -0.43
CA VAL A 91 20.21 -4.03 -1.55
C VAL A 91 19.84 -2.71 -2.21
N THR A 92 20.19 -1.56 -1.62
CA THR A 92 19.80 -0.25 -2.14
C THR A 92 20.95 0.35 -2.95
N ASN A 93 20.66 0.75 -4.19
CA ASN A 93 21.58 1.50 -5.04
C ASN A 93 21.59 2.99 -4.69
N ASP A 94 22.58 3.73 -5.19
CA ASP A 94 22.75 5.17 -4.96
C ASP A 94 21.54 6.00 -5.43
N ASP A 95 20.78 5.51 -6.40
CA ASP A 95 19.56 6.16 -6.90
C ASP A 95 18.29 5.79 -6.11
N GLY A 96 18.42 5.00 -5.03
CA GLY A 96 17.30 4.53 -4.20
C GLY A 96 16.57 3.31 -4.77
N SER A 97 16.99 2.76 -5.91
CA SER A 97 16.43 1.52 -6.43
C SER A 97 16.92 0.30 -5.65
N LEU A 98 16.10 -0.76 -5.65
CA LEU A 98 16.48 -2.04 -5.06
C LEU A 98 17.11 -2.96 -6.09
N LYS A 99 18.22 -3.59 -5.75
CA LYS A 99 18.85 -4.68 -6.51
C LYS A 99 18.00 -5.94 -6.50
N GLU A 100 17.40 -6.21 -5.33
CA GLU A 100 16.47 -7.31 -5.09
C GLU A 100 15.36 -6.88 -4.12
N PHE A 101 14.24 -7.61 -4.10
CA PHE A 101 13.14 -7.36 -3.19
C PHE A 101 12.77 -8.66 -2.46
N GLN A 102 12.97 -8.68 -1.14
CA GLN A 102 12.50 -9.74 -0.26
C GLN A 102 11.22 -9.28 0.43
N MET A 103 10.09 -9.83 0.03
CA MET A 103 8.81 -9.48 0.63
C MET A 103 8.63 -10.22 1.97
N LYS A 104 8.84 -9.53 3.10
CA LYS A 104 8.63 -10.10 4.45
C LYS A 104 7.25 -9.82 5.00
N TYR A 105 6.63 -8.72 4.58
CA TYR A 105 5.28 -8.34 4.98
C TYR A 105 4.42 -8.06 3.74
N MET A 106 3.32 -8.79 3.63
CA MET A 106 2.35 -8.65 2.55
C MET A 106 1.01 -8.17 3.13
N ASP A 107 0.58 -6.98 2.72
CA ASP A 107 -0.71 -6.39 3.09
C ASP A 107 -1.49 -6.11 1.80
N ILE A 108 -2.51 -6.92 1.51
CA ILE A 108 -3.23 -6.85 0.25
C ILE A 108 -4.73 -6.76 0.47
N ARG A 109 -5.33 -5.84 -0.26
CA ARG A 109 -6.77 -5.69 -0.43
C ARG A 109 -7.10 -6.00 -1.89
N PHE A 110 -7.53 -7.23 -2.17
CA PHE A 110 -7.79 -7.66 -3.54
C PHE A 110 -9.00 -6.97 -4.17
N SER A 111 -10.06 -6.77 -3.38
CA SER A 111 -11.28 -6.13 -3.86
C SER A 111 -11.95 -5.32 -2.74
N ASN A 112 -12.94 -4.51 -3.12
CA ASN A 112 -13.84 -3.85 -2.18
C ASN A 112 -15.20 -4.58 -2.04
N ILE A 113 -15.33 -5.81 -2.53
CA ILE A 113 -16.57 -6.59 -2.38
C ILE A 113 -16.79 -6.84 -0.89
N CYS A 114 -17.86 -6.25 -0.35
CA CYS A 114 -18.19 -6.38 1.06
C CYS A 114 -19.69 -6.19 1.26
N ASN A 115 -20.28 -7.04 2.08
CA ASN A 115 -21.69 -6.97 2.45
C ASN A 115 -21.95 -6.18 3.75
N MET A 116 -20.93 -5.49 4.28
CA MET A 116 -21.01 -4.70 5.50
C MET A 116 -20.69 -3.22 5.26
N LYS A 117 -21.25 -2.37 6.15
CA LYS A 117 -20.98 -0.93 6.22
C LYS A 117 -20.42 -0.57 7.59
N CYS A 118 -19.21 -1.02 7.89
CA CYS A 118 -18.55 -0.71 9.15
C CYS A 118 -18.25 0.80 9.26
N ARG A 119 -18.40 1.38 10.45
CA ARG A 119 -18.17 2.81 10.69
C ARG A 119 -16.73 3.26 10.44
N SER A 120 -15.78 2.35 10.55
CA SER A 120 -14.34 2.59 10.28
C SER A 120 -13.95 2.38 8.82
N CYS A 121 -14.91 2.06 7.95
CA CYS A 121 -14.67 1.75 6.55
C CYS A 121 -15.30 2.81 5.64
N GLY A 122 -14.96 2.76 4.36
CA GLY A 122 -15.48 3.68 3.35
C GLY A 122 -15.61 3.03 1.96
N PRO A 123 -16.06 3.80 0.95
CA PRO A 123 -16.32 3.29 -0.40
C PRO A 123 -15.15 2.56 -1.05
N SER A 124 -13.92 2.98 -0.83
CA SER A 124 -12.73 2.32 -1.40
C SER A 124 -12.53 0.88 -0.92
N CYS A 125 -13.12 0.51 0.24
CA CYS A 125 -12.95 -0.81 0.86
C CYS A 125 -14.27 -1.56 1.05
N SER A 126 -15.41 -0.99 0.67
CA SER A 126 -16.73 -1.65 0.75
C SER A 126 -17.63 -1.24 -0.40
N SER A 127 -18.05 -2.22 -1.19
CA SER A 127 -18.99 -2.01 -2.31
C SER A 127 -20.37 -1.54 -1.83
N LEU A 128 -20.83 -1.91 -0.62
CA LEU A 128 -22.06 -1.35 -0.06
C LEU A 128 -21.91 0.13 0.31
N TRP A 129 -20.77 0.55 0.84
CA TRP A 129 -20.50 1.97 1.03
C TRP A 129 -20.44 2.73 -0.29
N SER A 130 -19.83 2.12 -1.34
CA SER A 130 -19.81 2.72 -2.69
C SER A 130 -21.22 2.92 -3.24
N GLN A 131 -22.11 1.92 -3.09
CA GLN A 131 -23.51 2.02 -3.52
C GLN A 131 -24.26 3.13 -2.78
N GLU A 132 -24.10 3.21 -1.47
CA GLU A 132 -24.78 4.23 -0.66
C GLU A 132 -24.26 5.63 -1.00
N PHE A 133 -22.95 5.81 -1.07
CA PHE A 133 -22.33 7.07 -1.45
C PHE A 133 -22.82 7.55 -2.84
N LEU A 134 -22.82 6.65 -3.83
CA LEU A 134 -23.31 6.95 -5.18
C LEU A 134 -24.80 7.33 -5.17
N LYS A 135 -25.62 6.62 -4.40
CA LYS A 135 -27.05 6.91 -4.26
C LYS A 135 -27.32 8.28 -3.63
N GLU A 136 -26.55 8.65 -2.60
CA GLU A 136 -26.76 9.87 -1.82
C GLU A 136 -26.14 11.11 -2.46
N ARG A 137 -24.98 10.96 -3.11
CA ARG A 137 -24.18 12.08 -3.62
C ARG A 137 -24.21 12.22 -5.15
N GLY A 138 -24.63 11.18 -5.85
CA GLY A 138 -24.67 11.15 -7.32
C GLY A 138 -23.35 10.73 -7.97
N ALA A 139 -23.42 10.42 -9.27
CA ALA A 139 -22.29 9.85 -10.02
C ALA A 139 -21.14 10.85 -10.19
N GLU A 140 -21.43 12.12 -10.42
CA GLU A 140 -20.42 13.17 -10.60
C GLU A 140 -19.54 13.31 -9.36
N VAL A 141 -20.15 13.41 -8.18
CA VAL A 141 -19.43 13.49 -6.90
C VAL A 141 -18.69 12.17 -6.61
N PHE A 142 -19.28 11.02 -6.94
CA PHE A 142 -18.61 9.74 -6.78
C PHE A 142 -17.33 9.64 -7.60
N GLU A 143 -17.35 10.08 -8.86
CA GLU A 143 -16.17 10.08 -9.73
C GLU A 143 -15.10 11.08 -9.27
N GLU A 144 -15.51 12.23 -8.74
CA GLU A 144 -14.59 13.22 -8.16
C GLU A 144 -13.83 12.64 -6.96
N TYR A 145 -14.53 11.97 -6.04
CA TYR A 145 -13.91 11.41 -4.82
C TYR A 145 -13.19 10.08 -5.04
N PHE A 146 -13.62 9.30 -6.04
CA PHE A 146 -13.08 7.97 -6.34
C PHE A 146 -12.69 7.83 -7.82
N PRO A 147 -11.80 8.67 -8.35
CA PRO A 147 -11.48 8.71 -9.79
C PRO A 147 -10.89 7.37 -10.29
N LYS A 148 -10.17 6.65 -9.43
CA LYS A 148 -9.60 5.32 -9.76
C LYS A 148 -10.66 4.23 -9.94
N SER A 149 -11.85 4.41 -9.40
CA SER A 149 -12.97 3.48 -9.60
C SER A 149 -13.54 3.53 -11.03
N LYS A 150 -13.33 4.64 -11.74
CA LYS A 150 -13.91 4.91 -13.07
C LYS A 150 -15.43 4.69 -13.09
N GLY A 151 -16.12 5.15 -12.05
CA GLY A 151 -17.56 5.00 -11.87
C GLY A 151 -18.01 3.59 -11.42
N LYS A 152 -17.10 2.64 -11.24
CA LYS A 152 -17.46 1.29 -10.80
C LYS A 152 -17.65 1.21 -9.28
N ILE A 153 -18.73 0.55 -8.86
CA ILE A 153 -19.00 0.26 -7.44
C ILE A 153 -18.06 -0.84 -6.93
N VAL A 154 -17.89 -1.88 -7.74
CA VAL A 154 -16.97 -2.98 -7.44
C VAL A 154 -15.64 -2.72 -8.13
N ILE A 155 -14.58 -2.69 -7.35
CA ILE A 155 -13.20 -2.56 -7.81
C ILE A 155 -12.40 -3.78 -7.33
N ASN A 156 -11.54 -4.29 -8.23
CA ASN A 156 -10.73 -5.48 -8.00
C ASN A 156 -9.37 -5.31 -8.68
N ASN A 157 -8.30 -5.57 -7.95
CA ASN A 157 -6.94 -5.47 -8.48
C ASN A 157 -6.37 -6.81 -8.99
N ASN A 158 -7.17 -7.86 -8.98
CA ASN A 158 -6.74 -9.20 -9.36
C ASN A 158 -7.83 -9.96 -10.17
N ASP A 159 -8.52 -9.25 -11.08
CA ASP A 159 -9.63 -9.81 -11.87
C ASP A 159 -9.28 -11.12 -12.60
N ASP A 160 -8.03 -11.27 -13.04
CA ASP A 160 -7.51 -12.38 -13.84
C ASP A 160 -6.38 -13.15 -13.15
N MET A 161 -6.24 -13.04 -11.83
CA MET A 161 -5.14 -13.61 -11.04
C MET A 161 -3.75 -13.05 -11.39
N THR A 162 -3.66 -11.97 -12.15
CA THR A 162 -2.38 -11.37 -12.57
C THR A 162 -1.54 -10.94 -11.38
N LEU A 163 -2.15 -10.26 -10.39
CA LEU A 163 -1.44 -9.83 -9.19
C LEU A 163 -0.87 -11.02 -8.42
N MET A 164 -1.66 -12.08 -8.22
CA MET A 164 -1.17 -13.28 -7.52
C MET A 164 -0.04 -13.97 -8.26
N SER A 165 -0.09 -14.05 -9.59
CA SER A 165 1.01 -14.62 -10.38
C SER A 165 2.31 -13.82 -10.23
N LYS A 166 2.22 -12.48 -10.15
CA LYS A 166 3.37 -11.59 -9.92
C LYS A 166 3.95 -11.70 -8.50
N LEU A 167 3.09 -11.95 -7.50
CA LEU A 167 3.50 -12.11 -6.11
C LEU A 167 4.13 -13.46 -5.83
N LYS A 168 3.74 -14.50 -6.57
CA LYS A 168 4.17 -15.88 -6.35
C LYS A 168 5.67 -16.06 -6.12
N PRO A 169 6.58 -15.43 -6.90
CA PRO A 169 8.03 -15.57 -6.71
C PRO A 169 8.55 -15.07 -5.35
N TYR A 170 7.77 -14.25 -4.64
CA TYR A 170 8.18 -13.60 -3.38
C TYR A 170 7.53 -14.24 -2.15
N LEU A 171 6.61 -15.21 -2.32
CA LEU A 171 5.83 -15.78 -1.21
C LEU A 171 6.66 -16.61 -0.24
N ASP A 172 7.74 -17.21 -0.70
CA ASP A 172 8.63 -18.03 0.14
C ASP A 172 9.35 -17.20 1.21
N ASP A 173 9.51 -15.90 0.98
CA ASP A 173 10.15 -14.97 1.90
C ASP A 173 9.18 -14.35 2.92
N VAL A 174 7.87 -14.50 2.70
CA VAL A 174 6.84 -13.82 3.51
C VAL A 174 6.76 -14.43 4.89
N THR A 175 6.92 -13.60 5.90
CA THR A 175 6.79 -13.99 7.32
C THR A 175 5.51 -13.48 7.96
N GLU A 176 4.87 -12.47 7.36
CA GLU A 176 3.65 -11.86 7.89
C GLU A 176 2.71 -11.49 6.74
N VAL A 177 1.47 -11.89 6.84
CA VAL A 177 0.42 -11.59 5.86
C VAL A 177 -0.73 -10.92 6.55
N TYR A 178 -1.22 -9.84 5.95
CA TYR A 178 -2.43 -9.16 6.35
C TYR A 178 -3.39 -9.04 5.16
N PHE A 179 -4.53 -9.71 5.26
CA PHE A 179 -5.62 -9.56 4.32
C PHE A 179 -6.64 -8.58 4.89
N ALA A 180 -6.88 -7.49 4.16
CA ALA A 180 -7.90 -6.52 4.47
C ALA A 180 -8.73 -6.23 3.22
N GLY A 181 -9.83 -5.52 3.39
CA GLY A 181 -10.78 -5.24 2.32
C GLY A 181 -12.08 -5.99 2.52
N GLY A 182 -12.84 -6.17 1.45
CA GLY A 182 -14.15 -6.76 1.55
C GLY A 182 -14.14 -8.20 2.07
N GLU A 183 -15.21 -8.56 2.74
CA GLU A 183 -15.48 -9.97 3.05
C GLU A 183 -15.96 -10.67 1.78
N ILE A 184 -15.43 -11.87 1.55
CA ILE A 184 -15.86 -12.77 0.48
C ILE A 184 -16.99 -13.63 1.00
#